data_26ac5eff78fc0e9bad69d4d89ebf42d3
#
_entry.id   26ac5eff78fc0e9bad69d4d89ebf42d3
#
_cell.length_a   1.000
_cell.length_b   1.000
_cell.length_c   1.000
_cell.angle_alpha   90.00
_cell.angle_beta   90.00
_cell.angle_gamma   90.00
#
_symmetry.space_group_name_H-M   'P 1'
#
loop_
_entity.id
_entity.type
_entity.pdbx_description
1 polymer ?
#
loop_
_entity_poly.entity_id
_entity_poly.type
_entity_poly.pdbx_seq_one_letter_code
_entity_poly.pdbx_strand_id
1 'polypeptide(L)'
;MESQWSVFYPENYANPVTDTDETLYMRIKRACTRYPDRIALEYGARKILYSTLLSMIDETAASWKKLGVQKGDVVMLVMGNNPINVLSVYALDKIGASAALCVPNLSTEYFVGYANCVNAKYCVMSCNQYLNYSSVLKETTIKTVIIGKYRETSVGITKVKVLFYPLASYDTPRPRNVPEGITLKYWKDAFPLNNNSTTHENSPHDRDNNRTVLYLFPSLAAACKATELSARALNVSANTAEMVLKANEDLTGKPARMLCLNESCFTFGFTFGIHNLLSCGQTVLLFTWYNADKIFFAIRKYKPDVLIGYNGTVASINKIGVSSDILKSVDRIIVGGGLLTSSQKAMLFEIARSSGKKLSVCSITGCDELLAYAYGPSDLQSDRLIGFPLPGILMRISDPDTGLDVPEGAEGEITVCTLISKFFGSDEELTAMPNYRKLPDGRIWYFTGNIGKQDGNKMFYLVASKSRETRIGSYPVYPSKVDEAVQMTEGVVEACTVIVDSPEGAVLITAVVPSEEYFFDNSLMEDLRDRIKSECELMLHEAMRPSDIAFFVSLPKNSKGVIDYEAVKEKVEMLQSEVNIGENLTETPPAD
;
A
#
# COMPACT_ATOMS: atom_id res chain seq x y z
N MET A 1 31.18 -5.91 -3.65
CA MET A 1 31.30 -4.73 -2.79
C MET A 1 30.45 -5.01 -1.54
N GLU A 2 31.08 -5.13 -0.40
CA GLU A 2 30.34 -5.16 0.87
C GLU A 2 29.56 -3.86 0.97
N SER A 3 28.27 -3.97 1.23
CA SER A 3 27.43 -2.80 1.41
C SER A 3 27.87 -2.09 2.70
N GLN A 4 28.12 -0.78 2.65
CA GLN A 4 28.44 0.02 3.85
C GLN A 4 27.34 -0.09 4.93
N TRP A 5 26.16 -0.62 4.60
CA TRP A 5 25.05 -0.86 5.50
C TRP A 5 24.99 -2.28 6.06
N SER A 6 25.91 -3.18 5.65
CA SER A 6 25.93 -4.56 6.18
C SER A 6 26.04 -4.60 7.72
N VAL A 7 26.61 -3.58 8.34
CA VAL A 7 26.71 -3.42 9.81
C VAL A 7 25.34 -3.27 10.50
N PHE A 8 24.30 -2.86 9.77
CA PHE A 8 22.94 -2.72 10.29
C PHE A 8 22.09 -3.98 10.10
N TYR A 9 22.58 -4.93 9.30
CA TYR A 9 21.86 -6.17 9.07
C TYR A 9 22.26 -7.23 10.10
N PRO A 10 21.30 -8.00 10.64
CA PRO A 10 21.65 -9.22 11.36
C PRO A 10 22.49 -10.14 10.46
N GLU A 11 23.42 -10.90 11.04
CA GLU A 11 24.41 -11.72 10.31
C GLU A 11 23.78 -12.62 9.23
N ASN A 12 22.61 -13.19 9.52
CA ASN A 12 21.87 -14.04 8.58
C ASN A 12 21.37 -13.32 7.30
N TYR A 13 21.33 -11.99 7.31
CA TYR A 13 20.79 -11.15 6.22
C TYR A 13 21.86 -10.25 5.59
N ALA A 14 23.10 -10.34 6.02
CA ALA A 14 24.22 -9.54 5.51
C ALA A 14 24.63 -9.92 4.09
N ASN A 15 24.26 -11.11 3.63
CA ASN A 15 24.56 -11.58 2.28
C ASN A 15 23.76 -10.83 1.22
N PRO A 16 24.34 -10.57 0.03
CA PRO A 16 23.62 -9.95 -1.09
C PRO A 16 22.37 -10.74 -1.44
N VAL A 17 21.26 -10.03 -1.65
CA VAL A 17 20.06 -10.64 -2.22
C VAL A 17 20.38 -11.08 -3.63
N THR A 18 20.24 -12.36 -3.88
CA THR A 18 20.45 -12.95 -5.21
C THR A 18 19.16 -12.89 -6.02
N ASP A 19 19.34 -12.76 -7.32
CA ASP A 19 18.28 -12.99 -8.29
C ASP A 19 17.73 -14.41 -8.17
N THR A 20 16.54 -14.64 -8.69
CA THR A 20 15.85 -15.92 -8.60
C THR A 20 15.19 -16.30 -9.92
N ASP A 21 15.29 -17.58 -10.28
CA ASP A 21 14.61 -18.15 -11.46
C ASP A 21 13.22 -18.74 -11.10
N GLU A 22 12.75 -18.50 -9.87
CA GLU A 22 11.46 -19.03 -9.41
C GLU A 22 10.28 -18.22 -9.96
N THR A 23 9.21 -18.92 -10.37
CA THR A 23 7.88 -18.32 -10.53
C THR A 23 7.22 -18.14 -9.16
N LEU A 24 6.08 -17.42 -9.08
CA LEU A 24 5.35 -17.29 -7.82
C LEU A 24 4.90 -18.66 -7.28
N TYR A 25 4.43 -19.55 -8.17
CA TYR A 25 4.05 -20.91 -7.79
C TYR A 25 5.24 -21.72 -7.25
N MET A 26 6.41 -21.63 -7.90
CA MET A 26 7.60 -22.35 -7.41
C MET A 26 8.02 -21.82 -6.02
N ARG A 27 7.99 -20.51 -5.83
CA ARG A 27 8.30 -19.87 -4.54
C ARG A 27 7.37 -20.35 -3.43
N ILE A 28 6.05 -20.32 -3.67
CA ILE A 28 5.09 -20.75 -2.65
C ILE A 28 5.16 -22.26 -2.41
N LYS A 29 5.39 -23.08 -3.46
CA LYS A 29 5.62 -24.51 -3.33
C LYS A 29 6.82 -24.80 -2.43
N ARG A 30 7.93 -24.09 -2.60
CA ARG A 30 9.11 -24.19 -1.74
C ARG A 30 8.78 -23.84 -0.28
N ALA A 31 8.05 -22.76 -0.03
CA ALA A 31 7.63 -22.38 1.31
C ALA A 31 6.72 -23.43 1.94
N CYS A 32 5.74 -23.97 1.18
CA CYS A 32 4.85 -25.02 1.63
C CYS A 32 5.59 -26.33 1.97
N THR A 33 6.62 -26.68 1.20
CA THR A 33 7.46 -27.84 1.46
C THR A 33 8.34 -27.64 2.70
N ARG A 34 8.85 -26.41 2.91
CA ARG A 34 9.72 -26.07 4.03
C ARG A 34 8.96 -25.96 5.36
N TYR A 35 7.70 -25.51 5.33
CA TYR A 35 6.90 -25.20 6.51
C TYR A 35 5.52 -25.90 6.53
N PRO A 36 5.40 -27.22 6.22
CA PRO A 36 4.14 -27.88 5.92
C PRO A 36 3.10 -27.77 7.04
N ASP A 37 3.53 -27.79 8.29
CA ASP A 37 2.67 -27.82 9.49
C ASP A 37 2.35 -26.43 10.05
N ARG A 38 2.95 -25.36 9.49
CA ARG A 38 2.64 -23.98 9.89
C ARG A 38 1.30 -23.55 9.31
N ILE A 39 0.62 -22.64 9.99
CA ILE A 39 -0.57 -21.97 9.45
C ILE A 39 -0.10 -20.94 8.43
N ALA A 40 -0.53 -21.08 7.18
CA ALA A 40 -0.26 -20.14 6.10
C ALA A 40 -1.28 -19.00 6.11
N LEU A 41 -2.57 -19.34 6.12
CA LEU A 41 -3.67 -18.38 6.07
C LEU A 41 -4.63 -18.59 7.23
N GLU A 42 -5.11 -17.51 7.81
CA GLU A 42 -6.24 -17.50 8.73
C GLU A 42 -7.30 -16.53 8.21
N TYR A 43 -8.51 -17.03 7.96
CA TYR A 43 -9.63 -16.26 7.45
C TYR A 43 -10.91 -16.62 8.18
N GLY A 44 -11.48 -15.67 8.89
CA GLY A 44 -12.61 -15.96 9.76
C GLY A 44 -12.22 -16.90 10.91
N ALA A 45 -12.79 -18.09 10.92
CA ALA A 45 -12.46 -19.15 11.88
C ALA A 45 -11.60 -20.27 11.25
N ARG A 46 -11.31 -20.16 9.95
CA ARG A 46 -10.57 -21.18 9.22
C ARG A 46 -9.07 -20.91 9.26
N LYS A 47 -8.32 -21.94 9.54
CA LYS A 47 -6.86 -22.00 9.46
C LYS A 47 -6.47 -22.94 8.35
N ILE A 48 -5.64 -22.50 7.42
CA ILE A 48 -5.13 -23.27 6.29
C ILE A 48 -3.65 -23.49 6.52
N LEU A 49 -3.20 -24.73 6.63
CA LEU A 49 -1.79 -25.07 6.74
C LEU A 49 -1.09 -24.87 5.39
N TYR A 50 0.24 -24.66 5.42
CA TYR A 50 1.03 -24.56 4.18
C TYR A 50 0.89 -25.81 3.30
N SER A 51 0.89 -27.00 3.87
CA SER A 51 0.64 -28.25 3.13
C SER A 51 -0.71 -28.26 2.42
N THR A 52 -1.77 -27.84 3.14
CA THR A 52 -3.12 -27.73 2.57
C THR A 52 -3.22 -26.62 1.53
N LEU A 53 -2.55 -25.48 1.76
CA LEU A 53 -2.52 -24.34 0.81
C LEU A 53 -2.00 -24.78 -0.56
N LEU A 54 -0.92 -25.56 -0.61
CA LEU A 54 -0.36 -26.04 -1.87
C LEU A 54 -1.34 -26.93 -2.64
N SER A 55 -2.01 -27.87 -1.96
CA SER A 55 -3.03 -28.70 -2.58
C SER A 55 -4.20 -27.89 -3.13
N MET A 56 -4.66 -26.88 -2.36
CA MET A 56 -5.73 -25.98 -2.81
C MET A 56 -5.32 -25.15 -4.03
N ILE A 57 -4.07 -24.70 -4.11
CA ILE A 57 -3.53 -23.97 -5.29
C ILE A 57 -3.52 -24.91 -6.50
N ASP A 58 -3.07 -26.16 -6.34
CA ASP A 58 -3.00 -27.14 -7.41
C ASP A 58 -4.40 -27.50 -7.96
N GLU A 59 -5.37 -27.74 -7.08
CA GLU A 59 -6.77 -27.99 -7.45
C GLU A 59 -7.41 -26.75 -8.13
N THR A 60 -7.08 -25.54 -7.64
CA THR A 60 -7.53 -24.28 -8.26
C THR A 60 -6.96 -24.12 -9.67
N ALA A 61 -5.68 -24.45 -9.88
CA ALA A 61 -5.03 -24.40 -11.18
C ALA A 61 -5.66 -25.38 -12.19
N ALA A 62 -5.96 -26.62 -11.75
CA ALA A 62 -6.66 -27.60 -12.56
C ALA A 62 -8.08 -27.11 -12.95
N SER A 63 -8.77 -26.47 -12.02
CA SER A 63 -10.10 -25.90 -12.26
C SER A 63 -10.07 -24.74 -13.26
N TRP A 64 -9.08 -23.85 -13.18
CA TRP A 64 -8.88 -22.78 -14.16
C TRP A 64 -8.62 -23.34 -15.57
N LYS A 65 -7.77 -24.37 -15.71
CA LYS A 65 -7.57 -25.07 -16.99
C LYS A 65 -8.87 -25.68 -17.53
N LYS A 66 -9.65 -26.32 -16.67
CA LYS A 66 -10.96 -26.90 -17.05
C LYS A 66 -11.97 -25.84 -17.49
N LEU A 67 -11.87 -24.62 -16.97
CA LEU A 67 -12.68 -23.46 -17.38
C LEU A 67 -12.22 -22.88 -18.73
N GLY A 68 -11.09 -23.32 -19.27
CA GLY A 68 -10.54 -22.88 -20.56
C GLY A 68 -9.51 -21.76 -20.45
N VAL A 69 -9.04 -21.41 -19.24
CA VAL A 69 -7.97 -20.42 -19.05
C VAL A 69 -6.66 -20.96 -19.63
N GLN A 70 -6.02 -20.17 -20.46
CA GLN A 70 -4.78 -20.52 -21.17
C GLN A 70 -3.63 -19.60 -20.72
N LYS A 71 -2.42 -19.99 -21.10
CA LYS A 71 -1.24 -19.15 -20.92
C LYS A 71 -1.44 -17.79 -21.62
N GLY A 72 -1.14 -16.70 -20.89
CA GLY A 72 -1.31 -15.33 -21.36
C GLY A 72 -2.70 -14.74 -21.12
N ASP A 73 -3.69 -15.52 -20.67
CA ASP A 73 -4.98 -14.97 -20.27
C ASP A 73 -4.87 -14.17 -18.96
N VAL A 74 -5.72 -13.16 -18.82
CA VAL A 74 -5.84 -12.36 -17.59
C VAL A 74 -7.18 -12.63 -16.91
N VAL A 75 -7.12 -12.85 -15.60
CA VAL A 75 -8.28 -13.03 -14.73
C VAL A 75 -8.37 -11.86 -13.76
N MET A 76 -9.44 -11.10 -13.82
CA MET A 76 -9.71 -9.99 -12.90
C MET A 76 -10.31 -10.52 -11.59
N LEU A 77 -9.75 -10.12 -10.45
CA LEU A 77 -10.11 -10.57 -9.11
C LEU A 77 -10.57 -9.38 -8.26
N VAL A 78 -11.86 -9.30 -7.95
CA VAL A 78 -12.51 -8.13 -7.33
C VAL A 78 -12.99 -8.40 -5.90
N MET A 79 -12.49 -9.45 -5.24
CA MET A 79 -12.99 -9.87 -3.93
C MET A 79 -12.18 -9.35 -2.71
N GLY A 80 -11.16 -8.50 -2.93
CA GLY A 80 -10.31 -8.01 -1.84
C GLY A 80 -9.49 -9.10 -1.15
N ASN A 81 -9.14 -8.91 0.12
CA ASN A 81 -8.31 -9.84 0.89
C ASN A 81 -9.10 -11.11 1.29
N ASN A 82 -9.17 -12.04 0.37
CA ASN A 82 -9.93 -13.27 0.46
C ASN A 82 -9.07 -14.47 0.01
N PRO A 83 -9.21 -15.66 0.60
CA PRO A 83 -8.49 -16.85 0.15
C PRO A 83 -8.70 -17.19 -1.33
N ILE A 84 -9.86 -16.88 -1.93
CA ILE A 84 -10.12 -17.08 -3.37
C ILE A 84 -9.10 -16.31 -4.21
N ASN A 85 -8.84 -15.02 -3.88
CA ASN A 85 -7.86 -14.20 -4.57
C ASN A 85 -6.44 -14.76 -4.40
N VAL A 86 -6.06 -15.14 -3.17
CA VAL A 86 -4.74 -15.71 -2.89
C VAL A 86 -4.51 -17.00 -3.68
N LEU A 87 -5.46 -17.92 -3.63
CA LEU A 87 -5.40 -19.19 -4.38
C LEU A 87 -5.32 -18.95 -5.88
N SER A 88 -6.14 -18.00 -6.39
CA SER A 88 -6.18 -17.71 -7.83
C SER A 88 -4.88 -17.12 -8.34
N VAL A 89 -4.24 -16.20 -7.62
CA VAL A 89 -2.94 -15.61 -8.05
C VAL A 89 -1.90 -16.69 -8.28
N TYR A 90 -1.68 -17.58 -7.32
CA TYR A 90 -0.67 -18.64 -7.46
C TYR A 90 -1.08 -19.74 -8.45
N ALA A 91 -2.36 -20.03 -8.54
CA ALA A 91 -2.89 -21.02 -9.48
C ALA A 91 -2.80 -20.55 -10.93
N LEU A 92 -3.06 -19.26 -11.18
CA LEU A 92 -2.93 -18.65 -12.50
C LEU A 92 -1.46 -18.61 -12.91
N ASP A 93 -0.56 -18.23 -12.01
CA ASP A 93 0.87 -18.27 -12.28
C ASP A 93 1.34 -19.69 -12.64
N LYS A 94 0.87 -20.73 -11.93
CA LYS A 94 1.19 -22.13 -12.24
C LYS A 94 0.87 -22.50 -13.69
N ILE A 95 -0.22 -21.96 -14.26
CA ILE A 95 -0.66 -22.28 -15.63
C ILE A 95 -0.23 -21.28 -16.69
N GLY A 96 0.56 -20.25 -16.31
CA GLY A 96 1.07 -19.24 -17.24
C GLY A 96 0.09 -18.11 -17.52
N ALA A 97 -1.00 -17.99 -16.77
CA ALA A 97 -1.94 -16.88 -16.82
C ALA A 97 -1.59 -15.81 -15.77
N SER A 98 -2.26 -14.66 -15.82
CA SER A 98 -2.01 -13.53 -14.95
C SER A 98 -3.27 -13.16 -14.14
N ALA A 99 -3.07 -12.61 -12.95
CA ALA A 99 -4.14 -12.04 -12.14
C ALA A 99 -4.15 -10.51 -12.24
N ALA A 100 -5.34 -9.89 -12.23
CA ALA A 100 -5.51 -8.45 -12.07
C ALA A 100 -6.30 -8.20 -10.78
N LEU A 101 -5.65 -7.68 -9.74
CA LEU A 101 -6.29 -7.41 -8.45
C LEU A 101 -6.90 -6.02 -8.43
N CYS A 102 -8.17 -5.94 -8.12
CA CYS A 102 -8.94 -4.70 -8.12
C CYS A 102 -9.62 -4.44 -6.78
N VAL A 103 -9.83 -3.16 -6.48
CA VAL A 103 -10.61 -2.74 -5.31
C VAL A 103 -12.04 -3.27 -5.42
N PRO A 104 -12.64 -3.81 -4.34
CA PRO A 104 -13.97 -4.41 -4.39
C PRO A 104 -15.13 -3.48 -4.79
N ASN A 105 -15.01 -2.18 -4.55
CA ASN A 105 -16.08 -1.18 -4.73
C ASN A 105 -15.66 -0.08 -5.70
N LEU A 106 -15.32 -0.46 -6.94
CA LEU A 106 -15.05 0.49 -8.03
C LEU A 106 -16.35 1.13 -8.54
N SER A 107 -16.24 2.34 -9.09
CA SER A 107 -17.29 2.84 -9.98
C SER A 107 -17.40 1.95 -11.23
N THR A 108 -18.54 1.97 -11.90
CA THR A 108 -18.74 1.20 -13.14
C THR A 108 -17.76 1.60 -14.24
N GLU A 109 -17.42 2.88 -14.32
CA GLU A 109 -16.46 3.44 -15.26
C GLU A 109 -15.05 2.86 -15.06
N TYR A 110 -14.54 2.87 -13.81
CA TYR A 110 -13.23 2.28 -13.49
C TYR A 110 -13.22 0.77 -13.67
N PHE A 111 -14.31 0.09 -13.33
CA PHE A 111 -14.42 -1.34 -13.57
C PHE A 111 -14.27 -1.69 -15.06
N VAL A 112 -14.98 -0.98 -15.94
CA VAL A 112 -14.89 -1.15 -17.40
C VAL A 112 -13.49 -0.81 -17.90
N GLY A 113 -12.94 0.33 -17.48
CA GLY A 113 -11.60 0.77 -17.85
C GLY A 113 -10.53 -0.25 -17.47
N TYR A 114 -10.57 -0.77 -16.25
CA TYR A 114 -9.58 -1.77 -15.77
C TYR A 114 -9.70 -3.10 -16.50
N ALA A 115 -10.92 -3.61 -16.69
CA ALA A 115 -11.13 -4.86 -17.42
C ALA A 115 -10.56 -4.79 -18.86
N ASN A 116 -10.80 -3.67 -19.53
CA ASN A 116 -10.36 -3.46 -20.91
C ASN A 116 -8.85 -3.16 -21.00
N CYS A 117 -8.28 -2.42 -20.04
CA CYS A 117 -6.86 -2.10 -19.97
C CYS A 117 -5.99 -3.36 -19.96
N VAL A 118 -6.39 -4.39 -19.21
CA VAL A 118 -5.64 -5.65 -19.12
C VAL A 118 -6.22 -6.76 -19.99
N ASN A 119 -7.21 -6.46 -20.83
CA ASN A 119 -7.89 -7.43 -21.68
C ASN A 119 -8.38 -8.67 -20.91
N ALA A 120 -9.02 -8.45 -19.75
CA ALA A 120 -9.47 -9.53 -18.87
C ALA A 120 -10.63 -10.31 -19.49
N LYS A 121 -10.48 -11.61 -19.70
CA LYS A 121 -11.52 -12.50 -20.23
C LYS A 121 -12.40 -13.13 -19.14
N TYR A 122 -11.87 -13.22 -17.93
CA TYR A 122 -12.51 -13.84 -16.77
C TYR A 122 -12.54 -12.85 -15.62
N CYS A 123 -13.59 -12.90 -14.81
CA CYS A 123 -13.68 -12.10 -13.60
C CYS A 123 -14.25 -12.90 -12.43
N VAL A 124 -13.61 -12.78 -11.25
CA VAL A 124 -14.12 -13.32 -9.99
C VAL A 124 -14.65 -12.18 -9.15
N MET A 125 -15.91 -12.25 -8.74
CA MET A 125 -16.56 -11.21 -7.93
C MET A 125 -17.62 -11.79 -7.00
N SER A 126 -18.07 -11.03 -6.01
CA SER A 126 -19.20 -11.40 -5.16
C SER A 126 -20.55 -11.19 -5.86
N CYS A 127 -21.62 -11.73 -5.28
CA CYS A 127 -22.98 -11.49 -5.79
C CYS A 127 -23.33 -10.00 -5.84
N ASN A 128 -22.96 -9.23 -4.80
CA ASN A 128 -23.26 -7.79 -4.75
C ASN A 128 -22.52 -7.01 -5.83
N GLN A 129 -21.23 -7.33 -6.03
CA GLN A 129 -20.43 -6.72 -7.10
C GLN A 129 -21.01 -7.07 -8.49
N TYR A 130 -21.47 -8.30 -8.68
CA TYR A 130 -22.16 -8.67 -9.92
C TYR A 130 -23.41 -7.81 -10.17
N LEU A 131 -24.22 -7.57 -9.14
CA LEU A 131 -25.39 -6.70 -9.27
C LEU A 131 -25.02 -5.27 -9.67
N ASN A 132 -23.91 -4.75 -9.13
CA ASN A 132 -23.43 -3.41 -9.46
C ASN A 132 -22.86 -3.32 -10.88
N TYR A 133 -22.17 -4.38 -11.36
CA TYR A 133 -21.46 -4.32 -12.65
C TYR A 133 -22.17 -5.05 -13.78
N SER A 134 -23.27 -5.79 -13.53
CA SER A 134 -23.95 -6.60 -14.56
C SER A 134 -24.41 -5.80 -15.77
N SER A 135 -24.82 -4.55 -15.58
CA SER A 135 -25.27 -3.66 -16.68
C SER A 135 -24.14 -3.27 -17.65
N VAL A 136 -22.92 -3.14 -17.15
CA VAL A 136 -21.74 -2.68 -17.93
C VAL A 136 -20.83 -3.82 -18.41
N LEU A 137 -21.13 -5.09 -18.07
CA LEU A 137 -20.30 -6.23 -18.50
C LEU A 137 -20.15 -6.33 -20.02
N LYS A 138 -21.16 -5.91 -20.79
CA LYS A 138 -21.12 -5.90 -22.27
C LYS A 138 -20.09 -4.92 -22.84
N GLU A 139 -19.70 -3.91 -22.07
CA GLU A 139 -18.70 -2.89 -22.43
C GLU A 139 -17.27 -3.37 -22.15
N THR A 140 -17.14 -4.53 -21.51
CA THR A 140 -15.84 -5.11 -21.10
C THR A 140 -15.42 -6.25 -22.01
N THR A 141 -14.12 -6.61 -21.92
CA THR A 141 -13.57 -7.82 -22.55
C THR A 141 -13.96 -9.12 -21.84
N ILE A 142 -14.60 -9.04 -20.66
CA ILE A 142 -14.98 -10.20 -19.83
C ILE A 142 -16.04 -11.04 -20.54
N LYS A 143 -15.82 -12.36 -20.61
CA LYS A 143 -16.74 -13.34 -21.18
C LYS A 143 -17.27 -14.32 -20.14
N THR A 144 -16.53 -14.54 -19.05
CA THR A 144 -16.91 -15.46 -17.98
C THR A 144 -16.79 -14.78 -16.63
N VAL A 145 -17.90 -14.78 -15.89
CA VAL A 145 -17.94 -14.30 -14.51
C VAL A 145 -18.11 -15.47 -13.56
N ILE A 146 -17.25 -15.53 -12.53
CA ILE A 146 -17.30 -16.51 -11.47
C ILE A 146 -17.76 -15.82 -10.18
N ILE A 147 -18.92 -16.22 -9.67
CA ILE A 147 -19.44 -15.69 -8.41
C ILE A 147 -18.83 -16.45 -7.25
N GLY A 148 -17.99 -15.76 -6.48
CA GLY A 148 -17.43 -16.25 -5.21
C GLY A 148 -18.22 -15.71 -4.02
N LYS A 149 -18.33 -16.52 -2.98
CA LYS A 149 -18.88 -16.09 -1.70
C LYS A 149 -17.76 -15.97 -0.67
N TYR A 150 -17.78 -14.91 0.12
CA TYR A 150 -16.79 -14.68 1.17
C TYR A 150 -16.70 -15.85 2.17
N ARG A 151 -17.79 -16.62 2.37
CA ARG A 151 -17.84 -17.77 3.26
C ARG A 151 -17.45 -19.11 2.62
N GLU A 152 -17.33 -19.22 1.31
CA GLU A 152 -17.04 -20.51 0.64
C GLU A 152 -15.67 -21.06 1.00
N THR A 153 -14.73 -20.21 1.34
CA THR A 153 -13.41 -20.60 1.82
C THR A 153 -13.32 -20.73 3.35
N SER A 154 -14.42 -20.52 4.09
CA SER A 154 -14.51 -20.66 5.54
C SER A 154 -15.18 -21.97 5.92
N VAL A 155 -14.53 -23.13 5.69
CA VAL A 155 -15.09 -24.46 6.05
C VAL A 155 -14.71 -24.84 7.48
N GLY A 156 -15.65 -25.44 8.19
CA GLY A 156 -15.51 -26.10 9.49
C GLY A 156 -16.40 -25.52 10.58
N ILE A 157 -17.26 -26.37 11.15
CA ILE A 157 -18.02 -26.26 12.42
C ILE A 157 -18.98 -25.07 12.59
N THR A 158 -19.04 -24.10 11.68
CA THR A 158 -19.64 -22.81 11.97
C THR A 158 -20.67 -22.30 10.98
N LYS A 159 -21.55 -23.15 10.47
CA LYS A 159 -22.80 -22.63 9.87
C LYS A 159 -23.55 -21.73 10.86
N VAL A 160 -23.43 -21.96 12.15
CA VAL A 160 -24.10 -21.17 13.21
C VAL A 160 -23.30 -19.92 13.62
N LYS A 161 -21.96 -19.97 13.69
CA LYS A 161 -21.15 -18.79 14.07
C LYS A 161 -20.98 -17.78 12.93
N VAL A 162 -21.14 -18.20 11.67
CA VAL A 162 -21.12 -17.30 10.49
C VAL A 162 -22.39 -16.46 10.39
N LEU A 163 -23.51 -16.88 11.02
CA LEU A 163 -24.74 -16.08 11.07
C LEU A 163 -24.55 -14.72 11.82
N PHE A 164 -23.57 -14.66 12.71
CA PHE A 164 -23.24 -13.42 13.47
C PHE A 164 -22.10 -12.61 12.85
N TYR A 165 -21.63 -12.99 11.66
CA TYR A 165 -20.59 -12.27 10.94
C TYR A 165 -21.23 -11.30 9.93
N PRO A 166 -20.70 -10.05 9.82
CA PRO A 166 -21.12 -9.11 8.76
C PRO A 166 -20.99 -9.65 7.34
N LEU A 167 -20.24 -10.77 7.15
CA LEU A 167 -20.06 -11.48 5.89
C LEU A 167 -21.36 -12.00 5.26
N ALA A 168 -22.38 -12.30 6.06
CA ALA A 168 -23.64 -12.88 5.56
C ALA A 168 -24.45 -11.87 4.72
N SER A 169 -24.31 -10.57 4.98
CA SER A 169 -25.02 -9.51 4.24
C SER A 169 -24.50 -9.32 2.80
N TYR A 170 -23.29 -9.78 2.49
CA TYR A 170 -22.68 -9.69 1.16
C TYR A 170 -22.89 -10.92 0.28
N ASP A 171 -23.51 -11.98 0.81
CA ASP A 171 -23.81 -13.24 0.11
C ASP A 171 -25.26 -13.28 -0.39
N THR A 172 -25.89 -12.14 -0.73
CA THR A 172 -27.29 -12.00 -1.10
C THR A 172 -27.65 -12.60 -2.48
N PRO A 173 -28.92 -12.58 -2.92
CA PRO A 173 -29.52 -13.63 -3.73
C PRO A 173 -28.79 -13.89 -5.05
N ARG A 174 -28.97 -15.11 -5.56
CA ARG A 174 -28.39 -15.52 -6.86
C ARG A 174 -28.83 -14.55 -7.95
N PRO A 175 -27.90 -14.10 -8.81
CA PRO A 175 -28.26 -13.31 -9.98
C PRO A 175 -29.32 -14.00 -10.82
N ARG A 176 -30.37 -13.27 -11.17
CA ARG A 176 -31.48 -13.83 -11.98
C ARG A 176 -31.30 -13.54 -13.46
N ASN A 177 -30.64 -12.45 -13.79
CA ASN A 177 -30.41 -12.01 -15.17
C ASN A 177 -28.92 -12.08 -15.50
N VAL A 178 -28.60 -12.79 -16.57
CA VAL A 178 -27.24 -12.87 -17.12
C VAL A 178 -27.23 -12.14 -18.45
N PRO A 179 -26.38 -11.12 -18.66
CA PRO A 179 -26.28 -10.43 -19.93
C PRO A 179 -25.91 -11.41 -21.06
N GLU A 180 -26.45 -11.19 -22.25
CA GLU A 180 -26.14 -11.98 -23.43
C GLU A 180 -24.64 -11.96 -23.72
N GLY A 181 -24.06 -13.11 -24.06
CA GLY A 181 -22.63 -13.28 -24.32
C GLY A 181 -21.77 -13.47 -23.08
N ILE A 182 -22.36 -13.42 -21.85
CA ILE A 182 -21.66 -13.67 -20.58
C ILE A 182 -21.98 -15.06 -20.06
N THR A 183 -20.96 -15.81 -19.71
CA THR A 183 -21.11 -17.10 -18.99
C THR A 183 -20.99 -16.85 -17.48
N LEU A 184 -22.02 -17.24 -16.71
CA LEU A 184 -22.03 -17.12 -15.26
C LEU A 184 -21.77 -18.50 -14.62
N LYS A 185 -20.81 -18.56 -13.71
CA LYS A 185 -20.49 -19.75 -12.92
C LYS A 185 -20.39 -19.39 -11.43
N TYR A 186 -20.48 -20.41 -10.57
CA TYR A 186 -20.29 -20.23 -9.14
C TYR A 186 -18.98 -20.90 -8.71
N TRP A 187 -18.24 -20.25 -7.83
CA TRP A 187 -16.93 -20.73 -7.36
C TRP A 187 -17.02 -22.16 -6.83
N LYS A 188 -17.96 -22.44 -5.94
CA LYS A 188 -18.14 -23.77 -5.32
C LYS A 188 -18.37 -24.90 -6.32
N ASP A 189 -18.98 -24.60 -7.47
CA ASP A 189 -19.32 -25.60 -8.49
C ASP A 189 -18.16 -25.74 -9.50
N ALA A 190 -17.44 -24.67 -9.76
CA ALA A 190 -16.32 -24.61 -10.71
C ALA A 190 -14.98 -25.01 -10.08
N PHE A 191 -14.83 -24.81 -8.76
CA PHE A 191 -13.59 -25.07 -8.01
C PHE A 191 -13.87 -26.00 -6.82
N PRO A 192 -14.04 -27.31 -7.07
CA PRO A 192 -14.22 -28.30 -6.00
C PRO A 192 -12.91 -28.52 -5.25
N LEU A 193 -12.75 -27.85 -4.10
CA LEU A 193 -11.57 -27.97 -3.25
C LEU A 193 -11.72 -29.14 -2.27
N ASN A 194 -10.78 -30.08 -2.30
CA ASN A 194 -10.68 -31.14 -1.31
C ASN A 194 -9.82 -30.66 -0.11
N ASN A 195 -10.49 -30.15 0.91
CA ASN A 195 -9.84 -29.52 2.06
C ASN A 195 -8.93 -30.43 2.92
N ASN A 196 -8.99 -31.75 2.69
CA ASN A 196 -8.20 -32.75 3.42
C ASN A 196 -7.16 -33.41 2.52
N SER A 197 -7.05 -33.03 1.26
CA SER A 197 -6.05 -33.60 0.36
C SER A 197 -4.65 -33.02 0.70
N THR A 198 -3.70 -33.93 0.88
CA THR A 198 -2.27 -33.61 0.96
C THR A 198 -1.53 -34.09 -0.29
N THR A 199 -2.27 -34.62 -1.27
CA THR A 199 -1.70 -35.09 -2.53
C THR A 199 -1.47 -33.92 -3.46
N HIS A 200 -0.21 -33.71 -3.85
CA HIS A 200 0.18 -32.69 -4.82
C HIS A 200 0.15 -33.28 -6.21
N GLU A 201 -0.57 -32.64 -7.11
CA GLU A 201 -0.53 -33.01 -8.50
C GLU A 201 0.80 -32.53 -9.11
N ASN A 202 1.64 -33.48 -9.54
CA ASN A 202 2.88 -33.20 -10.27
C ASN A 202 2.60 -32.75 -11.72
N SER A 203 1.57 -31.92 -11.91
CA SER A 203 1.27 -31.37 -13.24
C SER A 203 2.34 -30.36 -13.67
N PRO A 204 2.62 -30.27 -14.96
CA PRO A 204 3.53 -29.26 -15.49
C PRO A 204 3.11 -27.86 -15.08
N HIS A 205 4.08 -27.03 -14.69
CA HIS A 205 3.89 -25.60 -14.38
C HIS A 205 4.68 -24.75 -15.34
N ASP A 206 4.23 -23.51 -15.53
CA ASP A 206 4.98 -22.52 -16.30
C ASP A 206 6.30 -22.19 -15.57
N ARG A 207 7.33 -21.87 -16.32
CA ARG A 207 8.67 -21.52 -15.79
C ARG A 207 9.12 -20.12 -16.17
N ASP A 208 8.30 -19.40 -16.90
CA ASP A 208 8.60 -18.03 -17.28
C ASP A 208 8.34 -17.09 -16.10
N ASN A 209 9.41 -16.69 -15.42
CA ASN A 209 9.37 -15.80 -14.28
C ASN A 209 9.46 -14.30 -14.65
N ASN A 210 9.73 -13.99 -15.92
CA ASN A 210 9.83 -12.61 -16.40
C ASN A 210 8.51 -12.06 -16.94
N ARG A 211 7.53 -12.94 -17.26
CA ARG A 211 6.21 -12.47 -17.71
C ARG A 211 5.49 -11.72 -16.59
N THR A 212 4.59 -10.83 -16.95
CA THR A 212 3.67 -10.20 -16.00
C THR A 212 2.75 -11.26 -15.40
N VAL A 213 2.79 -11.42 -14.08
CA VAL A 213 1.96 -12.36 -13.32
C VAL A 213 0.83 -11.64 -12.57
N LEU A 214 1.03 -10.35 -12.30
CA LEU A 214 0.11 -9.56 -11.51
C LEU A 214 -0.01 -8.14 -12.08
N TYR A 215 -1.26 -7.74 -12.30
CA TYR A 215 -1.65 -6.37 -12.63
C TYR A 215 -2.28 -5.73 -11.40
N LEU A 216 -1.81 -4.52 -11.02
CA LEU A 216 -2.34 -3.71 -9.95
C LEU A 216 -2.70 -2.32 -10.49
N PHE A 217 -3.67 -1.67 -9.87
CA PHE A 217 -4.14 -0.35 -10.30
C PHE A 217 -3.86 0.66 -9.18
N PRO A 218 -2.72 1.38 -9.25
CA PRO A 218 -2.25 2.23 -8.16
C PRO A 218 -3.09 3.48 -7.93
N SER A 219 -3.79 3.96 -8.96
CA SER A 219 -4.63 5.15 -8.88
C SER A 219 -5.97 4.93 -9.57
N LEU A 220 -6.99 5.63 -9.07
CA LEU A 220 -8.32 5.73 -9.71
C LEU A 220 -8.30 6.87 -10.75
N ALA A 221 -7.35 6.88 -11.68
CA ALA A 221 -7.30 7.87 -12.74
C ALA A 221 -8.07 7.38 -13.97
N ALA A 222 -8.69 8.30 -14.70
CA ALA A 222 -9.45 7.99 -15.93
C ALA A 222 -8.55 7.36 -17.02
N ALA A 223 -7.27 7.71 -17.08
CA ALA A 223 -6.26 7.03 -17.87
C ALA A 223 -5.78 5.79 -17.11
N CYS A 224 -6.41 4.64 -17.36
CA CYS A 224 -6.05 3.38 -16.74
C CYS A 224 -4.63 2.95 -17.17
N LYS A 225 -3.69 2.99 -16.22
CA LYS A 225 -2.38 2.37 -16.35
C LYS A 225 -2.20 1.38 -15.22
N ALA A 226 -2.11 0.09 -15.57
CA ALA A 226 -1.80 -0.95 -14.58
C ALA A 226 -0.30 -0.96 -14.28
N THR A 227 0.05 -1.20 -13.03
CA THR A 227 1.42 -1.61 -12.65
C THR A 227 1.55 -3.08 -12.94
N GLU A 228 2.52 -3.42 -13.78
CA GLU A 228 2.82 -4.79 -14.19
C GLU A 228 3.94 -5.36 -13.33
N LEU A 229 3.69 -6.47 -12.66
CA LEU A 229 4.66 -7.12 -11.78
C LEU A 229 4.98 -8.53 -12.29
N SER A 230 6.27 -8.81 -12.47
CA SER A 230 6.75 -10.15 -12.79
C SER A 230 6.94 -10.99 -11.51
N ALA A 231 6.92 -12.33 -11.66
CA ALA A 231 7.22 -13.23 -10.56
C ALA A 231 8.62 -12.98 -9.98
N ARG A 232 9.58 -12.66 -10.85
CA ARG A 232 10.95 -12.40 -10.48
C ARG A 232 11.08 -11.15 -9.61
N ALA A 233 10.43 -10.03 -9.98
CA ALA A 233 10.40 -8.81 -9.18
C ALA A 233 9.80 -9.07 -7.78
N LEU A 234 8.67 -9.78 -7.72
CA LEU A 234 7.99 -10.10 -6.47
C LEU A 234 8.84 -11.03 -5.58
N ASN A 235 9.50 -12.04 -6.14
CA ASN A 235 10.35 -12.96 -5.39
C ASN A 235 11.63 -12.28 -4.88
N VAL A 236 12.24 -11.37 -5.64
CA VAL A 236 13.37 -10.56 -5.17
C VAL A 236 12.92 -9.64 -4.04
N SER A 237 11.73 -9.02 -4.14
CA SER A 237 11.16 -8.24 -3.04
C SER A 237 10.98 -9.08 -1.77
N ALA A 238 10.54 -10.33 -1.89
CA ALA A 238 10.40 -11.22 -0.75
C ALA A 238 11.75 -11.54 -0.08
N ASN A 239 12.81 -11.74 -0.86
CA ASN A 239 14.16 -11.94 -0.33
C ASN A 239 14.68 -10.67 0.37
N THR A 240 14.47 -9.51 -0.25
CA THR A 240 14.88 -8.20 0.29
C THR A 240 14.17 -7.87 1.62
N ALA A 241 12.88 -8.22 1.73
CA ALA A 241 12.07 -7.93 2.91
C ALA A 241 12.21 -8.99 4.04
N GLU A 242 12.88 -10.11 3.81
CA GLU A 242 12.92 -11.25 4.75
C GLU A 242 13.42 -10.83 6.14
N MET A 243 14.45 -10.01 6.22
CA MET A 243 14.99 -9.47 7.47
C MET A 243 13.92 -8.79 8.34
N VAL A 244 13.08 -7.97 7.72
CA VAL A 244 12.02 -7.23 8.43
C VAL A 244 10.90 -8.16 8.87
N LEU A 245 10.50 -9.08 8.00
CA LEU A 245 9.34 -9.96 8.21
C LEU A 245 9.62 -11.09 9.19
N LYS A 246 10.86 -11.56 9.25
CA LYS A 246 11.27 -12.60 10.22
C LYS A 246 11.74 -12.06 11.55
N ALA A 247 11.93 -10.77 11.68
CA ALA A 247 12.48 -10.18 12.92
C ALA A 247 11.68 -10.56 14.18
N ASN A 248 10.38 -10.80 14.09
CA ASN A 248 9.58 -11.27 15.22
C ASN A 248 9.80 -12.77 15.50
N GLU A 249 9.94 -13.59 14.45
CA GLU A 249 10.27 -15.02 14.56
C GLU A 249 11.68 -15.20 15.12
N ASP A 250 12.66 -14.41 14.68
CA ASP A 250 14.04 -14.47 15.17
C ASP A 250 14.12 -14.16 16.68
N LEU A 251 13.25 -13.26 17.18
CA LEU A 251 13.17 -12.93 18.60
C LEU A 251 12.40 -13.97 19.44
N THR A 252 11.33 -14.56 18.89
CA THR A 252 10.39 -15.40 19.63
C THR A 252 10.56 -16.90 19.39
N GLY A 253 11.28 -17.26 18.32
CA GLY A 253 11.40 -18.65 17.84
C GLY A 253 10.11 -19.21 17.22
N LYS A 254 9.10 -18.35 16.96
CA LYS A 254 7.80 -18.76 16.41
C LYS A 254 7.40 -17.89 15.21
N PRO A 255 6.76 -18.47 14.17
CA PRO A 255 6.22 -17.69 13.07
C PRO A 255 5.21 -16.66 13.58
N ALA A 256 5.31 -15.43 13.10
CA ALA A 256 4.42 -14.36 13.50
C ALA A 256 3.07 -14.46 12.76
N ARG A 257 2.02 -14.07 13.46
CA ARG A 257 0.66 -13.89 12.92
C ARG A 257 0.50 -12.43 12.51
N MET A 258 0.48 -12.17 11.21
CA MET A 258 0.57 -10.82 10.67
C MET A 258 -0.74 -10.40 10.03
N LEU A 259 -1.27 -9.25 10.45
CA LEU A 259 -2.48 -8.63 9.90
C LEU A 259 -2.08 -7.41 9.07
N CYS A 260 -2.28 -7.51 7.74
CA CYS A 260 -2.17 -6.36 6.87
C CYS A 260 -3.49 -5.59 6.85
N LEU A 261 -3.39 -4.30 7.17
CA LEU A 261 -4.51 -3.36 7.22
C LEU A 261 -4.82 -2.72 5.85
N ASN A 262 -4.12 -3.14 4.80
CA ASN A 262 -4.29 -2.64 3.43
C ASN A 262 -4.82 -3.72 2.51
N GLU A 263 -5.51 -3.30 1.46
CA GLU A 263 -6.00 -4.23 0.45
C GLU A 263 -4.87 -4.74 -0.45
N SER A 264 -4.96 -6.01 -0.83
CA SER A 264 -3.98 -6.68 -1.69
C SER A 264 -4.01 -6.22 -3.15
N CYS A 265 -4.96 -5.39 -3.52
CA CYS A 265 -4.97 -4.74 -4.83
C CYS A 265 -3.96 -3.57 -4.95
N PHE A 266 -3.33 -3.17 -3.84
CA PHE A 266 -2.21 -2.23 -3.83
C PHE A 266 -0.89 -2.97 -3.68
N THR A 267 0.17 -2.44 -4.29
CA THR A 267 1.51 -3.05 -4.33
C THR A 267 2.03 -3.44 -2.94
N PHE A 268 1.98 -2.52 -1.98
CA PHE A 268 2.38 -2.80 -0.59
C PHE A 268 1.48 -3.84 0.09
N GLY A 269 0.15 -3.78 -0.16
CA GLY A 269 -0.81 -4.72 0.39
C GLY A 269 -0.59 -6.16 -0.11
N PHE A 270 -0.26 -6.35 -1.40
CA PHE A 270 0.06 -7.67 -1.93
C PHE A 270 1.45 -8.14 -1.49
N THR A 271 2.47 -7.31 -1.64
CA THR A 271 3.84 -7.69 -1.32
C THR A 271 4.03 -7.97 0.17
N PHE A 272 3.77 -6.98 1.02
CA PHE A 272 3.95 -7.10 2.48
C PHE A 272 2.77 -7.73 3.21
N GLY A 273 1.58 -7.73 2.61
CA GLY A 273 0.41 -8.34 3.23
C GLY A 273 0.19 -9.82 2.89
N ILE A 274 0.74 -10.30 1.76
CA ILE A 274 0.50 -11.67 1.29
C ILE A 274 1.80 -12.35 0.83
N HIS A 275 2.39 -11.93 -0.30
CA HIS A 275 3.40 -12.72 -0.99
C HIS A 275 4.69 -12.89 -0.18
N ASN A 276 5.24 -11.80 0.33
CA ASN A 276 6.49 -11.83 1.09
C ASN A 276 6.30 -12.61 2.41
N LEU A 277 5.14 -12.47 3.08
CA LEU A 277 4.82 -13.20 4.30
C LEU A 277 4.77 -14.72 4.06
N LEU A 278 4.02 -15.14 3.05
CA LEU A 278 3.90 -16.56 2.69
C LEU A 278 5.25 -17.13 2.25
N SER A 279 6.05 -16.35 1.52
CA SER A 279 7.41 -16.75 1.09
C SER A 279 8.35 -17.01 2.26
N CYS A 280 8.16 -16.28 3.37
CA CYS A 280 8.98 -16.38 4.59
C CYS A 280 8.42 -17.35 5.64
N GLY A 281 7.31 -18.03 5.37
CA GLY A 281 6.71 -19.00 6.30
C GLY A 281 5.93 -18.39 7.46
N GLN A 282 5.47 -17.13 7.33
CA GLN A 282 4.66 -16.44 8.33
C GLN A 282 3.17 -16.77 8.18
N THR A 283 2.34 -16.45 9.18
CA THR A 283 0.88 -16.61 9.10
C THR A 283 0.24 -15.32 8.64
N VAL A 284 -0.45 -15.36 7.51
CA VAL A 284 -1.23 -14.23 6.97
C VAL A 284 -2.64 -14.26 7.54
N LEU A 285 -3.02 -13.19 8.24
CA LEU A 285 -4.38 -12.97 8.71
C LEU A 285 -5.13 -12.17 7.65
N LEU A 286 -6.06 -12.81 6.95
CA LEU A 286 -6.83 -12.17 5.90
C LEU A 286 -8.07 -11.49 6.47
N PHE A 287 -8.26 -10.23 6.07
CA PHE A 287 -9.41 -9.42 6.46
C PHE A 287 -9.86 -8.57 5.26
N THR A 288 -11.16 -8.48 5.01
CA THR A 288 -11.71 -7.94 3.75
C THR A 288 -12.21 -6.50 3.86
N TRP A 289 -12.36 -5.93 5.06
CA TRP A 289 -12.94 -4.60 5.26
C TRP A 289 -12.03 -3.69 6.05
N TYR A 290 -11.84 -2.46 5.55
CA TYR A 290 -10.84 -1.51 6.02
C TYR A 290 -11.45 -0.16 6.44
N ASN A 291 -12.60 -0.17 7.15
CA ASN A 291 -12.97 1.01 7.92
C ASN A 291 -12.47 0.86 9.37
N ALA A 292 -12.31 1.99 10.06
CA ALA A 292 -11.70 2.03 11.38
C ALA A 292 -12.34 1.04 12.37
N ASP A 293 -13.68 1.01 12.52
CA ASP A 293 -14.38 0.10 13.44
C ASP A 293 -14.10 -1.37 13.17
N LYS A 294 -13.97 -1.73 11.91
CA LYS A 294 -13.71 -3.12 11.48
C LYS A 294 -12.26 -3.51 11.64
N ILE A 295 -11.32 -2.56 11.51
CA ILE A 295 -9.92 -2.78 11.85
C ILE A 295 -9.78 -3.16 13.33
N PHE A 296 -10.45 -2.44 14.24
CA PHE A 296 -10.44 -2.78 15.68
C PHE A 296 -11.04 -4.13 15.96
N PHE A 297 -12.15 -4.44 15.30
CA PHE A 297 -12.76 -5.77 15.39
C PHE A 297 -11.77 -6.86 14.94
N ALA A 298 -11.05 -6.65 13.85
CA ALA A 298 -10.05 -7.60 13.34
C ALA A 298 -8.90 -7.79 14.34
N ILE A 299 -8.33 -6.69 14.89
CA ILE A 299 -7.24 -6.76 15.87
C ILE A 299 -7.70 -7.52 17.13
N ARG A 300 -8.85 -7.18 17.69
CA ARG A 300 -9.41 -7.86 18.88
C ARG A 300 -9.68 -9.34 18.64
N LYS A 301 -10.17 -9.68 17.43
CA LYS A 301 -10.53 -11.03 17.07
C LYS A 301 -9.32 -11.91 16.78
N TYR A 302 -8.46 -11.44 15.89
CA TYR A 302 -7.31 -12.23 15.44
C TYR A 302 -6.14 -12.17 16.41
N LYS A 303 -6.05 -11.13 17.23
CA LYS A 303 -4.94 -10.89 18.15
C LYS A 303 -3.59 -11.10 17.43
N PRO A 304 -3.29 -10.30 16.40
CA PRO A 304 -2.06 -10.40 15.64
C PRO A 304 -0.84 -10.09 16.51
N ASP A 305 0.29 -10.67 16.14
CA ASP A 305 1.60 -10.34 16.71
C ASP A 305 2.18 -9.10 16.01
N VAL A 306 1.89 -8.95 14.71
CA VAL A 306 2.38 -7.85 13.87
C VAL A 306 1.23 -7.23 13.08
N LEU A 307 1.16 -5.90 13.09
CA LEU A 307 0.32 -5.12 12.19
C LEU A 307 1.16 -4.55 11.05
N ILE A 308 0.60 -4.56 9.84
CA ILE A 308 1.20 -3.96 8.64
C ILE A 308 0.19 -3.01 8.04
N GLY A 309 0.56 -1.75 7.79
CA GLY A 309 -0.39 -0.79 7.25
C GLY A 309 0.26 0.47 6.68
N TYR A 310 -0.52 1.23 5.91
CA TYR A 310 -0.12 2.59 5.52
C TYR A 310 -0.16 3.53 6.73
N ASN A 311 0.62 4.61 6.67
CA ASN A 311 0.68 5.61 7.73
C ASN A 311 -0.71 6.11 8.15
N GLY A 312 -1.58 6.49 7.20
CA GLY A 312 -2.95 6.94 7.47
C GLY A 312 -3.82 5.89 8.15
N THR A 313 -3.70 4.60 7.73
CA THR A 313 -4.44 3.50 8.34
C THR A 313 -3.95 3.21 9.77
N VAL A 314 -2.64 3.26 9.99
CA VAL A 314 -2.06 3.08 11.33
C VAL A 314 -2.38 4.28 12.22
N ALA A 315 -2.30 5.49 11.69
CA ALA A 315 -2.67 6.71 12.42
C ALA A 315 -4.14 6.72 12.85
N SER A 316 -5.04 6.07 12.08
CA SER A 316 -6.45 5.96 12.48
C SER A 316 -6.65 5.17 13.78
N ILE A 317 -5.69 4.32 14.17
CA ILE A 317 -5.69 3.63 15.47
C ILE A 317 -5.66 4.65 16.61
N ASN A 318 -5.06 5.81 16.41
CA ASN A 318 -4.96 6.87 17.38
C ASN A 318 -6.30 7.62 17.60
N LYS A 319 -7.17 7.66 16.57
CA LYS A 319 -8.42 8.47 16.60
C LYS A 319 -9.56 7.87 17.45
N ILE A 320 -9.49 6.60 17.82
CA ILE A 320 -10.65 5.88 18.41
C ILE A 320 -10.55 5.78 19.93
N GLY A 321 -9.94 6.73 20.60
CA GLY A 321 -9.87 6.75 22.05
C GLY A 321 -9.46 5.37 22.62
N VAL A 322 -8.35 5.30 23.22
CA VAL A 322 -7.59 4.10 23.51
C VAL A 322 -8.27 3.24 24.55
N SER A 323 -8.99 2.20 24.13
CA SER A 323 -9.10 1.01 24.97
C SER A 323 -7.70 0.39 25.06
N SER A 324 -7.09 0.46 26.24
CA SER A 324 -5.72 0.00 26.50
C SER A 324 -5.42 -1.44 26.03
N ASP A 325 -6.45 -2.24 25.79
CA ASP A 325 -6.32 -3.66 25.44
C ASP A 325 -6.15 -3.95 23.94
N ILE A 326 -6.33 -2.97 23.05
CA ILE A 326 -6.37 -3.25 21.62
C ILE A 326 -5.02 -3.70 21.06
N LEU A 327 -3.94 -3.12 21.55
CA LEU A 327 -2.57 -3.46 21.14
C LEU A 327 -1.91 -4.51 22.05
N LYS A 328 -2.64 -5.12 23.00
CA LYS A 328 -2.09 -6.08 23.96
C LYS A 328 -1.42 -7.30 23.31
N SER A 329 -1.88 -7.73 22.14
CA SER A 329 -1.26 -8.83 21.39
C SER A 329 -0.15 -8.37 20.45
N VAL A 330 -0.08 -7.07 20.13
CA VAL A 330 0.79 -6.55 19.07
C VAL A 330 2.18 -6.25 19.63
N ASP A 331 3.19 -6.89 19.07
CA ASP A 331 4.60 -6.66 19.42
C ASP A 331 5.24 -5.65 18.46
N ARG A 332 4.75 -5.60 17.20
CA ARG A 332 5.34 -4.76 16.16
C ARG A 332 4.28 -4.16 15.23
N ILE A 333 4.54 -2.93 14.79
CA ILE A 333 3.80 -2.28 13.68
C ILE A 333 4.80 -1.95 12.57
N ILE A 334 4.49 -2.37 11.35
CA ILE A 334 5.26 -2.06 10.13
C ILE A 334 4.44 -1.06 9.33
N VAL A 335 4.98 0.13 9.12
CA VAL A 335 4.31 1.23 8.44
C VAL A 335 4.90 1.41 7.05
N GLY A 336 4.05 1.44 6.02
CA GLY A 336 4.43 1.73 4.64
C GLY A 336 3.72 2.96 4.08
N GLY A 337 4.13 3.39 2.88
CA GLY A 337 3.46 4.46 2.13
C GLY A 337 3.52 5.84 2.80
N GLY A 338 4.56 6.12 3.56
CA GLY A 338 4.79 7.37 4.26
C GLY A 338 5.29 7.15 5.70
N LEU A 339 5.77 8.23 6.31
CA LEU A 339 6.30 8.19 7.69
C LEU A 339 5.20 8.60 8.67
N LEU A 340 5.24 8.03 9.87
CA LEU A 340 4.45 8.51 11.00
C LEU A 340 5.16 9.69 11.66
N THR A 341 4.38 10.69 12.06
CA THR A 341 4.90 11.80 12.86
C THR A 341 5.32 11.34 14.26
N SER A 342 6.17 12.11 14.94
CA SER A 342 6.59 11.80 16.31
C SER A 342 5.40 11.75 17.27
N SER A 343 4.40 12.61 17.09
CA SER A 343 3.17 12.60 17.88
C SER A 343 2.35 11.32 17.66
N GLN A 344 2.20 10.88 16.41
CA GLN A 344 1.51 9.63 16.08
C GLN A 344 2.23 8.41 16.67
N LYS A 345 3.58 8.38 16.61
CA LYS A 345 4.38 7.32 17.23
C LYS A 345 4.26 7.33 18.76
N ALA A 346 4.37 8.51 19.38
CA ALA A 346 4.25 8.67 20.83
C ALA A 346 2.91 8.13 21.35
N MET A 347 1.82 8.41 20.65
CA MET A 347 0.50 7.92 21.00
C MET A 347 0.38 6.40 20.90
N LEU A 348 0.94 5.78 19.85
CA LEU A 348 1.00 4.31 19.74
C LEU A 348 1.81 3.68 20.88
N PHE A 349 2.93 4.30 21.27
CA PHE A 349 3.74 3.83 22.41
C PHE A 349 3.01 3.99 23.75
N GLU A 350 2.24 5.04 23.92
CA GLU A 350 1.41 5.24 25.13
C GLU A 350 0.33 4.18 25.24
N ILE A 351 -0.38 3.90 24.13
CA ILE A 351 -1.37 2.82 24.04
C ILE A 351 -0.73 1.47 24.41
N ALA A 352 0.43 1.17 23.89
CA ALA A 352 1.12 -0.08 24.19
C ALA A 352 1.58 -0.15 25.65
N ARG A 353 2.11 0.96 26.19
CA ARG A 353 2.57 1.06 27.57
C ARG A 353 1.42 0.84 28.57
N SER A 354 0.25 1.41 28.31
CA SER A 354 -0.95 1.20 29.15
C SER A 354 -1.38 -0.28 29.21
N SER A 355 -1.03 -1.06 28.17
CA SER A 355 -1.26 -2.51 28.11
C SER A 355 -0.08 -3.35 28.68
N GLY A 356 0.95 -2.71 29.25
CA GLY A 356 2.15 -3.40 29.75
C GLY A 356 3.06 -3.97 28.64
N LYS A 357 2.96 -3.46 27.40
CA LYS A 357 3.73 -3.94 26.25
C LYS A 357 4.82 -2.95 25.82
N LYS A 358 5.94 -3.51 25.35
CA LYS A 358 6.96 -2.78 24.58
C LYS A 358 6.63 -2.97 23.09
N LEU A 359 6.17 -1.90 22.45
CA LEU A 359 5.83 -1.89 21.03
C LEU A 359 7.03 -1.47 20.20
N SER A 360 7.27 -2.15 19.08
CA SER A 360 8.21 -1.73 18.04
C SER A 360 7.43 -1.13 16.87
N VAL A 361 7.79 0.08 16.45
CA VAL A 361 7.17 0.73 15.27
C VAL A 361 8.26 1.04 14.26
N CYS A 362 8.29 0.32 13.15
CA CYS A 362 9.26 0.51 12.08
C CYS A 362 8.58 0.96 10.78
N SER A 363 9.35 1.57 9.88
CA SER A 363 8.85 2.01 8.59
C SER A 363 9.49 1.26 7.43
N ILE A 364 8.73 1.11 6.35
CA ILE A 364 9.19 0.61 5.04
C ILE A 364 8.89 1.69 4.01
N THR A 365 9.93 2.13 3.33
CA THR A 365 9.79 3.07 2.23
C THR A 365 9.94 2.34 0.91
N GLY A 366 9.06 2.69 -0.05
CA GLY A 366 9.00 2.07 -1.37
C GLY A 366 8.14 2.87 -2.34
N CYS A 367 8.09 2.41 -3.57
CA CYS A 367 7.17 2.89 -4.61
C CYS A 367 6.71 1.71 -5.47
N ASP A 368 5.75 1.94 -6.35
CA ASP A 368 5.19 0.86 -7.17
C ASP A 368 6.23 0.29 -8.16
N GLU A 369 7.19 1.11 -8.61
CA GLU A 369 8.24 0.73 -9.56
C GLU A 369 9.41 -0.03 -8.93
N LEU A 370 9.72 0.22 -7.66
CA LEU A 370 10.88 -0.39 -6.98
C LEU A 370 10.46 -1.37 -5.89
N LEU A 371 9.18 -1.42 -5.56
CA LEU A 371 8.66 -2.08 -4.37
C LEU A 371 9.29 -1.47 -3.09
N ALA A 372 9.58 -2.26 -2.07
CA ALA A 372 10.24 -1.74 -0.87
C ALA A 372 11.74 -1.59 -1.09
N TYR A 373 12.32 -0.46 -0.69
CA TYR A 373 13.75 -0.22 -0.84
C TYR A 373 14.49 0.22 0.43
N ALA A 374 13.78 0.75 1.45
CA ALA A 374 14.42 1.17 2.69
C ALA A 374 13.65 0.75 3.94
N TYR A 375 14.36 0.62 5.04
CA TYR A 375 13.88 0.24 6.35
C TYR A 375 14.28 1.27 7.40
N GLY A 376 13.28 1.84 8.08
CA GLY A 376 13.45 2.75 9.20
C GLY A 376 13.22 2.02 10.51
N PRO A 377 14.28 1.79 11.33
CA PRO A 377 14.19 1.05 12.59
C PRO A 377 13.40 1.84 13.65
N SER A 378 12.82 1.10 14.60
CA SER A 378 11.97 1.64 15.68
C SER A 378 12.72 2.51 16.68
N ASP A 379 14.00 2.26 16.85
CA ASP A 379 14.78 2.85 17.96
C ASP A 379 15.18 4.30 17.67
N LEU A 380 15.10 4.72 16.42
CA LEU A 380 15.41 6.09 16.00
C LEU A 380 14.11 6.90 15.89
N GLN A 381 13.93 7.83 16.81
CA GLN A 381 12.75 8.72 16.83
C GLN A 381 13.02 9.97 15.97
N SER A 382 12.58 9.92 14.72
CA SER A 382 12.56 11.09 13.83
C SER A 382 11.37 10.99 12.90
N ASP A 383 10.68 12.08 12.69
CA ASP A 383 9.55 12.17 11.77
C ASP A 383 9.96 11.98 10.32
N ARG A 384 11.24 12.19 10.03
CA ARG A 384 11.80 12.20 8.68
C ARG A 384 12.69 11.02 8.38
N LEU A 385 12.84 10.06 9.32
CA LEU A 385 13.74 8.93 9.14
C LEU A 385 13.18 7.94 8.10
N ILE A 386 13.82 7.87 6.96
CA ILE A 386 13.64 6.78 5.98
C ILE A 386 14.39 5.54 6.45
N GLY A 387 15.58 5.73 7.04
CA GLY A 387 16.44 4.67 7.55
C GLY A 387 17.57 4.31 6.59
N PHE A 388 17.80 3.04 6.40
CA PHE A 388 18.85 2.50 5.53
C PHE A 388 18.27 1.57 4.46
N PRO A 389 19.00 1.34 3.34
CA PRO A 389 18.56 0.44 2.29
C PRO A 389 18.27 -0.96 2.82
N LEU A 390 17.30 -1.63 2.25
CA LEU A 390 17.11 -3.07 2.46
C LEU A 390 18.24 -3.87 1.79
N PRO A 391 18.51 -5.12 2.22
CA PRO A 391 19.57 -5.94 1.62
C PRO A 391 19.46 -6.04 0.08
N GLY A 392 20.58 -5.87 -0.60
CA GLY A 392 20.66 -5.90 -2.06
C GLY A 392 20.27 -4.61 -2.78
N ILE A 393 19.96 -3.54 -2.04
CA ILE A 393 19.60 -2.23 -2.58
C ILE A 393 20.71 -1.23 -2.30
N LEU A 394 20.97 -0.36 -3.28
CA LEU A 394 21.86 0.79 -3.13
C LEU A 394 21.04 2.06 -3.10
N MET A 395 21.38 2.96 -2.19
CA MET A 395 20.80 4.29 -2.07
C MET A 395 21.89 5.34 -1.97
N ARG A 396 21.63 6.52 -2.50
CA ARG A 396 22.49 7.68 -2.34
C ARG A 396 21.70 8.97 -2.47
N ILE A 397 22.32 10.09 -2.12
CA ILE A 397 21.80 11.44 -2.36
C ILE A 397 22.51 11.98 -3.59
N SER A 398 21.75 12.34 -4.60
CA SER A 398 22.26 12.83 -5.88
C SER A 398 21.75 14.22 -6.18
N ASP A 399 22.55 14.99 -6.87
CA ASP A 399 22.10 16.24 -7.46
C ASP A 399 21.00 15.94 -8.50
N PRO A 400 19.83 16.58 -8.43
CA PRO A 400 18.68 16.24 -9.26
C PRO A 400 18.91 16.45 -10.77
N ASP A 401 19.79 17.37 -11.14
CA ASP A 401 20.04 17.74 -12.53
C ASP A 401 21.15 16.89 -13.15
N THR A 402 22.27 16.77 -12.43
CA THR A 402 23.47 16.04 -12.94
C THR A 402 23.46 14.56 -12.59
N GLY A 403 22.73 14.12 -11.56
CA GLY A 403 22.74 12.77 -11.03
C GLY A 403 24.03 12.38 -10.28
N LEU A 404 24.94 13.32 -10.07
CA LEU A 404 26.18 13.08 -9.32
C LEU A 404 25.91 13.09 -7.81
N ASP A 405 26.77 12.40 -7.05
CA ASP A 405 26.68 12.39 -5.60
C ASP A 405 26.90 13.80 -5.02
N VAL A 406 26.08 14.18 -4.05
CA VAL A 406 26.28 15.44 -3.30
C VAL A 406 27.19 15.18 -2.09
N PRO A 407 27.82 16.25 -1.54
CA PRO A 407 28.61 16.15 -0.30
C PRO A 407 27.79 15.56 0.85
N GLU A 408 28.46 14.87 1.79
CA GLU A 408 27.82 14.31 2.97
C GLU A 408 27.10 15.41 3.78
N GLY A 409 25.85 15.15 4.16
CA GLY A 409 24.98 16.08 4.88
C GLY A 409 24.27 17.11 3.98
N ALA A 410 24.64 17.22 2.71
CA ALA A 410 23.93 18.08 1.76
C ALA A 410 22.59 17.46 1.34
N GLU A 411 21.66 18.34 0.98
CA GLU A 411 20.35 17.94 0.42
C GLU A 411 20.49 17.63 -1.07
N GLY A 412 19.75 16.61 -1.54
CA GLY A 412 19.66 16.21 -2.93
C GLY A 412 18.55 15.21 -3.12
N GLU A 413 18.36 14.72 -4.33
CA GLU A 413 17.34 13.70 -4.60
C GLU A 413 17.82 12.32 -4.13
N ILE A 414 16.94 11.62 -3.44
CA ILE A 414 17.17 10.23 -3.06
C ILE A 414 17.10 9.38 -4.32
N THR A 415 18.20 8.69 -4.66
CA THR A 415 18.26 7.80 -5.80
C THR A 415 18.52 6.36 -5.35
N VAL A 416 17.89 5.42 -6.06
CA VAL A 416 17.88 4.01 -5.69
C VAL A 416 18.31 3.15 -6.88
N CYS A 417 19.19 2.20 -6.64
CA CYS A 417 19.56 1.17 -7.60
C CYS A 417 19.28 -0.21 -7.00
N THR A 418 18.47 -1.00 -7.68
CA THR A 418 18.05 -2.32 -7.23
C THR A 418 17.98 -3.31 -8.41
N LEU A 419 18.08 -4.59 -8.11
CA LEU A 419 17.83 -5.66 -9.09
C LEU A 419 16.38 -5.63 -9.61
N ILE A 420 15.44 -5.15 -8.82
CA ILE A 420 14.01 -5.12 -9.16
C ILE A 420 13.77 -4.28 -10.42
N SER A 421 14.45 -3.14 -10.58
CA SER A 421 14.28 -2.28 -11.74
C SER A 421 14.59 -2.98 -13.07
N LYS A 422 15.51 -3.96 -13.08
CA LYS A 422 15.84 -4.74 -14.28
C LYS A 422 14.71 -5.64 -14.80
N PHE A 423 13.65 -5.82 -14.00
CA PHE A 423 12.51 -6.68 -14.38
C PHE A 423 11.35 -5.89 -14.97
N PHE A 424 11.49 -4.56 -15.07
CA PHE A 424 10.51 -3.69 -15.71
C PHE A 424 10.86 -3.32 -17.17
N GLY A 425 11.99 -3.78 -17.68
CA GLY A 425 12.41 -3.55 -19.05
C GLY A 425 13.91 -3.71 -19.29
N SER A 426 14.32 -3.62 -20.55
CA SER A 426 15.74 -3.51 -20.93
C SER A 426 16.34 -2.18 -20.45
N ASP A 427 17.67 -2.07 -20.47
CA ASP A 427 18.36 -0.82 -20.12
C ASP A 427 17.86 0.36 -20.96
N GLU A 428 17.56 0.14 -22.25
CA GLU A 428 17.05 1.15 -23.18
C GLU A 428 15.61 1.56 -22.82
N GLU A 429 14.75 0.59 -22.51
CA GLU A 429 13.36 0.86 -22.11
C GLU A 429 13.30 1.59 -20.78
N LEU A 430 14.11 1.20 -19.80
CA LEU A 430 14.18 1.87 -18.50
C LEU A 430 14.67 3.31 -18.66
N THR A 431 15.76 3.54 -19.40
CA THR A 431 16.30 4.89 -19.57
C THR A 431 15.44 5.81 -20.44
N ALA A 432 14.48 5.25 -21.17
CA ALA A 432 13.44 6.03 -21.84
C ALA A 432 12.36 6.56 -20.87
N MET A 433 12.27 6.01 -19.64
CA MET A 433 11.35 6.48 -18.61
C MET A 433 11.96 7.68 -17.85
N PRO A 434 11.20 8.73 -17.51
CA PRO A 434 11.74 9.98 -16.98
C PRO A 434 12.47 9.82 -15.64
N ASN A 435 12.10 8.82 -14.85
CA ASN A 435 12.66 8.60 -13.50
C ASN A 435 13.90 7.70 -13.49
N TYR A 436 14.30 7.11 -14.62
CA TYR A 436 15.46 6.24 -14.70
C TYR A 436 16.59 6.89 -15.50
N ARG A 437 17.81 6.86 -14.95
CA ARG A 437 18.99 7.40 -15.62
C ARG A 437 20.17 6.44 -15.48
N LYS A 438 20.91 6.23 -16.57
CA LYS A 438 22.19 5.52 -16.54
C LYS A 438 23.28 6.52 -16.15
N LEU A 439 23.95 6.25 -15.04
CA LEU A 439 24.96 7.15 -14.49
C LEU A 439 26.39 6.69 -14.82
N PRO A 440 27.43 7.53 -14.56
CA PRO A 440 28.82 7.20 -14.92
C PRO A 440 29.36 5.92 -14.31
N ASP A 441 28.79 5.43 -13.22
CA ASP A 441 29.13 4.14 -12.60
C ASP A 441 28.62 2.92 -13.41
N GLY A 442 27.99 3.15 -14.57
CA GLY A 442 27.42 2.14 -15.46
C GLY A 442 26.10 1.54 -15.00
N ARG A 443 25.56 1.98 -13.85
CA ARG A 443 24.30 1.49 -13.28
C ARG A 443 23.13 2.37 -13.69
N ILE A 444 21.93 1.76 -13.69
CA ILE A 444 20.68 2.49 -13.84
C ILE A 444 20.14 2.81 -12.46
N TRP A 445 19.94 4.09 -12.23
CA TRP A 445 19.41 4.64 -10.99
C TRP A 445 18.00 5.17 -11.19
N TYR A 446 17.14 4.91 -10.24
CA TYR A 446 15.79 5.47 -10.16
C TYR A 446 15.81 6.73 -9.28
N PHE A 447 15.32 7.81 -9.82
CA PHE A 447 15.14 9.10 -9.15
C PHE A 447 13.76 9.10 -8.51
N THR A 448 13.71 9.09 -7.17
CA THR A 448 12.47 8.83 -6.43
C THR A 448 11.51 10.02 -6.38
N GLY A 449 11.96 11.21 -6.79
CA GLY A 449 11.21 12.45 -6.59
C GLY A 449 11.19 12.90 -5.12
N ASN A 450 11.94 12.27 -4.24
CA ASN A 450 12.06 12.65 -2.84
C ASN A 450 13.41 13.34 -2.60
N ILE A 451 13.38 14.56 -2.06
CA ILE A 451 14.57 15.26 -1.60
C ILE A 451 14.89 14.74 -0.20
N GLY A 452 16.14 14.43 0.01
CA GLY A 452 16.62 13.88 1.29
C GLY A 452 18.05 14.30 1.60
N LYS A 453 18.53 13.82 2.72
CA LYS A 453 19.93 13.92 3.14
C LYS A 453 20.37 12.65 3.84
N GLN A 454 21.68 12.42 3.87
CA GLN A 454 22.28 11.31 4.61
C GLN A 454 23.10 11.89 5.76
N ASP A 455 22.96 11.32 6.96
CA ASP A 455 23.75 11.72 8.12
C ASP A 455 25.09 10.95 8.23
N GLY A 456 25.93 11.33 9.18
CA GLY A 456 27.21 10.66 9.46
C GLY A 456 27.09 9.19 9.86
N ASN A 457 25.92 8.74 10.29
CA ASN A 457 25.60 7.33 10.58
C ASN A 457 25.08 6.58 9.36
N LYS A 458 25.12 7.20 8.18
CA LYS A 458 24.65 6.66 6.91
C LYS A 458 23.14 6.39 6.84
N MET A 459 22.35 7.04 7.71
CA MET A 459 20.89 7.01 7.68
C MET A 459 20.35 8.08 6.73
N PHE A 460 19.29 7.72 6.00
CA PHE A 460 18.61 8.62 5.08
C PHE A 460 17.40 9.27 5.76
N TYR A 461 17.23 10.54 5.51
CA TYR A 461 16.14 11.37 6.02
C TYR A 461 15.41 12.05 4.87
N LEU A 462 14.09 12.03 4.90
CA LEU A 462 13.25 12.78 3.96
C LEU A 462 13.31 14.26 4.32
N VAL A 463 13.48 15.11 3.32
CA VAL A 463 13.45 16.57 3.45
C VAL A 463 12.18 17.13 2.82
N ALA A 464 11.85 16.70 1.60
CA ALA A 464 10.67 17.14 0.86
C ALA A 464 10.31 16.16 -0.26
N SER A 465 9.13 16.34 -0.86
CA SER A 465 8.77 15.67 -2.10
C SER A 465 8.88 16.62 -3.29
N LYS A 466 9.53 16.19 -4.36
CA LYS A 466 9.68 16.95 -5.60
C LYS A 466 8.37 17.01 -6.41
N SER A 467 7.43 16.12 -6.15
CA SER A 467 6.16 16.06 -6.89
C SER A 467 5.33 17.33 -6.81
N ARG A 468 5.59 18.17 -5.79
CA ARG A 468 4.95 19.47 -5.58
C ARG A 468 5.98 20.62 -5.55
N GLU A 469 7.17 20.40 -6.13
CA GLU A 469 8.18 21.44 -6.24
C GLU A 469 7.72 22.55 -7.19
N THR A 470 7.90 23.80 -6.79
CA THR A 470 7.82 24.95 -7.66
C THR A 470 9.01 25.87 -7.44
N ARG A 471 9.11 26.94 -8.22
CA ARG A 471 10.10 28.00 -8.00
C ARG A 471 9.39 29.33 -7.83
N ILE A 472 9.74 30.03 -6.76
CA ILE A 472 9.37 31.44 -6.57
C ILE A 472 10.65 32.25 -6.73
N GLY A 473 10.74 32.99 -7.85
CA GLY A 473 11.99 33.60 -8.28
C GLY A 473 13.05 32.52 -8.59
N SER A 474 14.20 32.60 -7.95
CA SER A 474 15.30 31.62 -8.08
C SER A 474 15.27 30.50 -7.03
N TYR A 475 14.34 30.56 -6.06
CA TYR A 475 14.30 29.63 -4.95
C TYR A 475 13.40 28.43 -5.24
N PRO A 476 13.88 27.20 -5.02
CA PRO A 476 13.01 26.01 -5.03
C PRO A 476 12.11 26.02 -3.80
N VAL A 477 10.82 25.80 -4.01
CA VAL A 477 9.80 25.80 -2.96
C VAL A 477 9.16 24.41 -2.91
N TYR A 478 9.12 23.88 -1.72
CA TYR A 478 8.56 22.56 -1.44
C TYR A 478 7.33 22.70 -0.54
N PRO A 479 6.10 22.66 -1.08
CA PRO A 479 4.87 22.80 -0.29
C PRO A 479 4.79 21.84 0.90
N SER A 480 5.38 20.66 0.79
CA SER A 480 5.44 19.70 1.91
C SER A 480 6.21 20.20 3.13
N LYS A 481 7.22 21.07 2.95
CA LYS A 481 7.90 21.74 4.07
C LYS A 481 7.01 22.76 4.76
N VAL A 482 6.16 23.42 3.98
CA VAL A 482 5.17 24.37 4.52
C VAL A 482 4.09 23.62 5.30
N ASP A 483 3.56 22.52 4.73
CA ASP A 483 2.59 21.66 5.41
C ASP A 483 3.09 21.24 6.79
N GLU A 484 4.35 20.81 6.88
CA GLU A 484 4.97 20.40 8.14
C GLU A 484 5.06 21.54 9.15
N ALA A 485 5.54 22.71 8.74
CA ALA A 485 5.65 23.86 9.63
C ALA A 485 4.28 24.26 10.18
N VAL A 486 3.25 24.28 9.32
CA VAL A 486 1.88 24.60 9.72
C VAL A 486 1.30 23.54 10.66
N GLN A 487 1.55 22.25 10.40
CA GLN A 487 1.08 21.15 11.26
C GLN A 487 1.73 21.12 12.66
N MET A 488 2.84 21.80 12.87
CA MET A 488 3.44 21.94 14.22
C MET A 488 2.71 22.94 15.09
N THR A 489 1.87 23.79 14.50
CA THR A 489 1.06 24.76 15.28
C THR A 489 -0.04 24.05 16.03
N GLU A 490 -0.12 24.26 17.36
CA GLU A 490 -1.18 23.72 18.20
C GLU A 490 -2.55 24.22 17.72
N GLY A 491 -3.50 23.29 17.55
CA GLY A 491 -4.82 23.57 16.99
C GLY A 491 -4.96 23.23 15.51
N VAL A 492 -3.87 22.85 14.82
CA VAL A 492 -3.91 22.35 13.44
C VAL A 492 -4.02 20.83 13.43
N VAL A 493 -5.05 20.30 12.76
CA VAL A 493 -5.28 18.85 12.60
C VAL A 493 -4.67 18.32 11.30
N GLU A 494 -4.90 19.01 10.19
CA GLU A 494 -4.36 18.68 8.86
C GLU A 494 -3.99 19.97 8.13
N ALA A 495 -2.96 19.92 7.30
CA ALA A 495 -2.57 21.02 6.43
C ALA A 495 -2.14 20.49 5.05
N CYS A 496 -2.43 21.25 4.01
CA CYS A 496 -2.00 20.99 2.64
C CYS A 496 -1.79 22.29 1.89
N THR A 497 -0.54 22.60 1.54
CA THR A 497 -0.18 23.81 0.80
C THR A 497 -0.30 23.55 -0.70
N VAL A 498 -1.03 24.40 -1.38
CA VAL A 498 -1.23 24.38 -2.82
C VAL A 498 -0.55 25.57 -3.48
N ILE A 499 -0.16 25.39 -4.74
CA ILE A 499 0.42 26.41 -5.58
C ILE A 499 -0.70 26.92 -6.47
N VAL A 500 -1.00 28.22 -6.36
CA VAL A 500 -2.03 28.89 -7.15
C VAL A 500 -1.38 29.96 -8.01
N ASP A 501 -1.80 30.05 -9.26
CA ASP A 501 -1.32 31.08 -10.17
C ASP A 501 -2.03 32.41 -9.87
N SER A 502 -1.27 33.46 -9.65
CA SER A 502 -1.76 34.85 -9.50
C SER A 502 -1.21 35.75 -10.59
N PRO A 503 -1.81 36.94 -10.83
CA PRO A 503 -1.29 37.91 -11.80
C PRO A 503 0.17 38.31 -11.52
N GLU A 504 0.64 38.18 -10.29
CA GLU A 504 2.00 38.55 -9.85
C GLU A 504 2.95 37.34 -9.86
N GLY A 505 2.47 36.14 -10.23
CA GLY A 505 3.23 34.89 -10.24
C GLY A 505 2.62 33.82 -9.35
N ALA A 506 3.29 32.67 -9.23
CA ALA A 506 2.84 31.57 -8.38
C ALA A 506 2.92 31.97 -6.89
N VAL A 507 1.83 31.71 -6.15
CA VAL A 507 1.72 31.95 -4.71
C VAL A 507 1.39 30.66 -3.96
N LEU A 508 1.77 30.59 -2.71
CA LEU A 508 1.45 29.47 -1.83
C LEU A 508 0.24 29.79 -0.98
N ILE A 509 -0.77 28.92 -0.99
CA ILE A 509 -1.90 28.98 -0.08
C ILE A 509 -1.97 27.68 0.70
N THR A 510 -2.07 27.77 2.02
CA THR A 510 -2.18 26.59 2.85
C THR A 510 -3.62 26.36 3.29
N ALA A 511 -4.19 25.23 2.85
CA ALA A 511 -5.46 24.73 3.32
C ALA A 511 -5.25 24.05 4.68
N VAL A 512 -5.98 24.49 5.72
CA VAL A 512 -5.83 24.05 7.10
C VAL A 512 -7.15 23.51 7.64
N VAL A 513 -7.13 22.35 8.27
CA VAL A 513 -8.25 21.84 9.10
C VAL A 513 -7.88 22.12 10.55
N PRO A 514 -8.58 23.04 11.22
CA PRO A 514 -8.36 23.30 12.64
C PRO A 514 -9.05 22.26 13.52
N SER A 515 -8.74 22.23 14.81
CA SER A 515 -9.51 21.47 15.82
C SER A 515 -10.93 21.99 15.91
N GLU A 516 -11.87 21.13 16.31
CA GLU A 516 -13.32 21.44 16.32
C GLU A 516 -13.66 22.72 17.11
N GLU A 517 -12.95 23.01 18.18
CA GLU A 517 -13.14 24.20 19.04
C GLU A 517 -12.98 25.53 18.31
N TYR A 518 -12.20 25.56 17.24
CA TYR A 518 -11.93 26.78 16.47
C TYR A 518 -13.05 27.14 15.50
N PHE A 519 -13.87 26.17 15.05
CA PHE A 519 -14.94 26.42 14.07
C PHE A 519 -16.08 27.30 14.59
N PHE A 520 -16.22 27.41 15.89
CA PHE A 520 -17.36 28.11 16.53
C PHE A 520 -17.00 29.52 17.00
N ASP A 521 -15.74 29.95 16.85
CA ASP A 521 -15.27 31.26 17.31
C ASP A 521 -14.28 31.90 16.33
N ASN A 522 -14.74 32.93 15.64
CA ASN A 522 -13.93 33.66 14.66
C ASN A 522 -12.67 34.30 15.28
N SER A 523 -12.69 34.68 16.56
CA SER A 523 -11.52 35.23 17.25
C SER A 523 -10.45 34.18 17.46
N LEU A 524 -10.83 32.95 17.77
CA LEU A 524 -9.91 31.81 17.89
C LEU A 524 -9.31 31.44 16.52
N MET A 525 -10.12 31.52 15.46
CA MET A 525 -9.64 31.29 14.09
C MET A 525 -8.58 32.31 13.65
N GLU A 526 -8.78 33.59 13.97
CA GLU A 526 -7.80 34.64 13.69
C GLU A 526 -6.51 34.42 14.50
N ASP A 527 -6.63 34.11 15.80
CA ASP A 527 -5.48 33.78 16.64
C ASP A 527 -4.68 32.58 16.08
N LEU A 528 -5.38 31.54 15.62
CA LEU A 528 -4.74 30.39 14.98
C LEU A 528 -4.01 30.81 13.69
N ARG A 529 -4.61 31.65 12.87
CA ARG A 529 -4.00 32.20 11.66
C ARG A 529 -2.69 32.93 11.97
N ASP A 530 -2.69 33.79 12.97
CA ASP A 530 -1.51 34.55 13.38
C ASP A 530 -0.40 33.66 13.96
N ARG A 531 -0.78 32.63 14.73
CA ARG A 531 0.18 31.63 15.24
C ARG A 531 0.80 30.82 14.12
N ILE A 532 0.02 30.39 13.11
CA ILE A 532 0.54 29.70 11.94
C ILE A 532 1.53 30.58 11.17
N LYS A 533 1.19 31.86 10.96
CA LYS A 533 2.09 32.81 10.29
C LYS A 533 3.41 32.97 11.05
N SER A 534 3.32 33.15 12.37
CA SER A 534 4.51 33.29 13.23
C SER A 534 5.39 32.05 13.19
N GLU A 535 4.80 30.85 13.22
CA GLU A 535 5.55 29.59 13.13
C GLU A 535 6.24 29.44 11.78
N CYS A 536 5.54 29.79 10.68
CA CYS A 536 6.11 29.81 9.34
C CYS A 536 7.27 30.84 9.21
N GLU A 537 7.17 31.97 9.86
CA GLU A 537 8.26 32.99 9.89
C GLU A 537 9.51 32.45 10.59
N LEU A 538 9.35 31.70 11.65
CA LEU A 538 10.45 31.10 12.42
C LEU A 538 11.12 29.94 11.68
N MET A 539 10.32 29.10 10.99
CA MET A 539 10.80 27.83 10.46
C MET A 539 11.12 27.84 8.97
N LEU A 540 10.55 28.78 8.20
CA LEU A 540 10.61 28.76 6.74
C LEU A 540 11.34 29.98 6.17
N HIS A 541 12.08 29.72 5.08
CA HIS A 541 12.61 30.80 4.24
C HIS A 541 11.45 31.62 3.68
N GLU A 542 11.66 32.93 3.49
CA GLU A 542 10.64 33.87 3.01
C GLU A 542 9.87 33.35 1.77
N ALA A 543 10.57 32.80 0.78
CA ALA A 543 9.97 32.25 -0.44
C ALA A 543 9.04 31.02 -0.19
N MET A 544 9.09 30.39 0.96
CA MET A 544 8.25 29.25 1.33
C MET A 544 7.12 29.62 2.29
N ARG A 545 6.99 30.88 2.70
CA ARG A 545 5.91 31.31 3.57
C ARG A 545 4.61 31.37 2.79
N PRO A 546 3.51 30.81 3.30
CA PRO A 546 2.22 30.89 2.61
C PRO A 546 1.75 32.34 2.53
N SER A 547 1.27 32.73 1.37
CA SER A 547 0.68 34.06 1.15
C SER A 547 -0.64 34.21 1.86
N ASP A 548 -1.38 33.08 1.99
CA ASP A 548 -2.65 33.04 2.71
C ASP A 548 -2.92 31.65 3.31
N ILE A 549 -3.88 31.59 4.25
CA ILE A 549 -4.32 30.39 4.95
C ILE A 549 -5.83 30.26 4.75
N ALA A 550 -6.26 29.14 4.15
CA ALA A 550 -7.65 28.81 3.91
C ALA A 550 -8.10 27.73 4.92
N PHE A 551 -9.14 28.01 5.70
CA PHE A 551 -9.67 27.04 6.68
C PHE A 551 -10.75 26.15 6.05
N PHE A 552 -10.64 24.85 6.30
CA PHE A 552 -11.53 23.82 5.79
C PHE A 552 -12.09 22.94 6.92
N VAL A 553 -13.31 22.47 6.76
CA VAL A 553 -13.90 21.48 7.69
C VAL A 553 -13.20 20.12 7.53
N SER A 554 -12.84 19.77 6.30
CA SER A 554 -12.05 18.57 5.98
C SER A 554 -11.33 18.73 4.64
N LEU A 555 -10.13 18.18 4.52
CA LEU A 555 -9.44 18.15 3.24
C LEU A 555 -9.93 16.98 2.37
N PRO A 556 -10.11 17.19 1.05
CA PRO A 556 -10.37 16.11 0.11
C PRO A 556 -9.31 15.01 0.20
N LYS A 557 -9.76 13.76 0.17
CA LYS A 557 -8.88 12.59 0.21
C LYS A 557 -9.22 11.62 -0.92
N ASN A 558 -8.17 11.04 -1.50
CA ASN A 558 -8.32 10.00 -2.49
C ASN A 558 -8.78 8.67 -1.86
N SER A 559 -9.00 7.64 -2.69
CA SER A 559 -9.42 6.29 -2.26
C SER A 559 -8.45 5.58 -1.29
N LYS A 560 -7.20 6.04 -1.20
CA LYS A 560 -6.18 5.55 -0.26
C LYS A 560 -6.23 6.28 1.09
N GLY A 561 -7.13 7.26 1.26
CA GLY A 561 -7.22 8.11 2.45
C GLY A 561 -6.08 9.15 2.55
N VAL A 562 -5.36 9.38 1.46
CA VAL A 562 -4.31 10.41 1.34
C VAL A 562 -4.95 11.68 0.79
N ILE A 563 -4.50 12.84 1.27
CA ILE A 563 -4.97 14.15 0.78
C ILE A 563 -4.80 14.22 -0.74
N ASP A 564 -5.89 14.56 -1.42
CA ASP A 564 -5.93 14.75 -2.87
C ASP A 564 -5.56 16.20 -3.19
N TYR A 565 -4.31 16.41 -3.57
CA TYR A 565 -3.74 17.72 -3.81
C TYR A 565 -4.50 18.52 -4.87
N GLU A 566 -4.88 17.90 -5.98
CA GLU A 566 -5.58 18.58 -7.07
C GLU A 566 -6.99 19.00 -6.63
N ALA A 567 -7.70 18.15 -5.94
CA ALA A 567 -9.01 18.48 -5.39
C ALA A 567 -8.94 19.57 -4.30
N VAL A 568 -7.86 19.61 -3.50
CA VAL A 568 -7.62 20.73 -2.56
C VAL A 568 -7.35 22.02 -3.31
N LYS A 569 -6.52 21.98 -4.36
CA LYS A 569 -6.20 23.14 -5.19
C LYS A 569 -7.46 23.72 -5.83
N GLU A 570 -8.28 22.89 -6.47
CA GLU A 570 -9.57 23.32 -7.06
C GLU A 570 -10.48 24.00 -6.04
N LYS A 571 -10.60 23.43 -4.82
CA LYS A 571 -11.40 24.07 -3.75
C LYS A 571 -10.84 25.41 -3.30
N VAL A 572 -9.53 25.53 -3.16
CA VAL A 572 -8.87 26.81 -2.79
C VAL A 572 -9.10 27.85 -3.87
N GLU A 573 -8.94 27.50 -5.15
CA GLU A 573 -9.20 28.39 -6.28
C GLU A 573 -10.67 28.83 -6.35
N MET A 574 -11.61 27.94 -6.04
CA MET A 574 -13.03 28.28 -5.95
C MET A 574 -13.28 29.31 -4.81
N LEU A 575 -12.76 29.07 -3.61
CA LEU A 575 -12.90 30.01 -2.50
C LEU A 575 -12.32 31.37 -2.82
N GLN A 576 -11.16 31.43 -3.49
CA GLN A 576 -10.58 32.70 -3.93
C GLN A 576 -11.46 33.45 -4.94
N SER A 577 -12.18 32.73 -5.80
CA SER A 577 -13.07 33.35 -6.79
C SER A 577 -14.36 33.89 -6.17
N GLU A 578 -14.80 33.32 -5.04
CA GLU A 578 -16.03 33.70 -4.32
C GLU A 578 -15.81 34.86 -3.31
N VAL A 579 -14.58 35.02 -2.84
CA VAL A 579 -14.24 36.02 -1.82
C VAL A 579 -13.79 37.32 -2.48
N ASN A 580 -14.47 38.44 -2.14
CA ASN A 580 -13.98 39.79 -2.48
C ASN A 580 -12.71 40.09 -1.71
N ILE A 581 -11.78 40.76 -2.37
CA ILE A 581 -10.46 41.13 -1.83
C ILE A 581 -10.60 41.72 -0.42
N GLY A 582 -10.22 40.98 0.62
CA GLY A 582 -10.23 41.42 2.02
C GLY A 582 -11.02 40.55 2.99
N GLU A 583 -11.70 39.52 2.55
CA GLU A 583 -12.38 38.54 3.41
C GLU A 583 -11.54 37.26 3.61
N ASN A 584 -11.70 36.63 4.78
CA ASN A 584 -10.93 35.43 5.11
C ASN A 584 -11.41 34.20 4.34
N LEU A 585 -10.49 33.42 3.76
CA LEU A 585 -10.77 32.16 3.10
C LEU A 585 -11.22 31.09 4.13
N THR A 586 -12.52 30.80 4.19
CA THR A 586 -13.06 29.82 5.13
C THR A 586 -14.25 29.06 4.52
N GLU A 587 -14.20 27.73 4.54
CA GLU A 587 -15.33 26.89 4.16
C GLU A 587 -16.38 26.94 5.28
N THR A 588 -17.62 27.29 4.96
CA THR A 588 -18.72 27.26 5.94
C THR A 588 -19.12 25.81 6.24
N PRO A 589 -19.22 25.40 7.52
CA PRO A 589 -19.74 24.09 7.85
C PRO A 589 -21.19 23.93 7.38
N PRO A 590 -21.61 22.71 6.97
CA PRO A 590 -23.01 22.48 6.61
C PRO A 590 -23.93 22.86 7.78
N ALA A 591 -24.99 23.59 7.47
CA ALA A 591 -26.02 23.88 8.46
C ALA A 591 -26.69 22.57 8.89
N ASP A 592 -26.85 22.38 10.23
CA ASP A 592 -27.50 21.21 10.81
C ASP A 592 -28.93 21.00 10.33
#